data_4a34b24570d410531cc33460528e0d48
#
_entry.id   4a34b24570d410531cc33460528e0d48
#
_cell.length_a   1.000
_cell.length_b   1.000
_cell.length_c   1.000
_cell.angle_alpha   90.00
_cell.angle_beta   90.00
_cell.angle_gamma   90.00
#
_symmetry.space_group_name_H-M   'P 1'
#
loop_
_entity.id
_entity.type
_entity.pdbx_description
1 polymer ?
#
loop_
_entity_poly.entity_id
_entity_poly.type
_entity_poly.pdbx_seq_one_letter_code
_entity_poly.pdbx_strand_id
1 'polypeptide(L)'
;MSDVHNVIIIGSGPAGYTAGLYAARAMLEPLMFAGYMSGGQLMLTSDIENFPGYPEGIGGPEMMMQLREQAERFGLNVQDKNVESVDTSSRPFKVTVEGCLLYTSPSPRDLSTSRMPSSA
;
A
#
# COMPACT_ATOMS: atom_id res chain seq x y z
N MET A 1 -0.99 24.38 -3.34
CA MET A 1 -0.27 23.23 -3.48
C MET A 1 -1.15 22.06 -3.72
N SER A 2 -0.94 21.45 -4.77
CA SER A 2 -1.78 20.35 -5.13
C SER A 2 -1.34 19.09 -4.38
N ASP A 3 -2.29 18.46 -3.73
CA ASP A 3 -2.06 17.21 -3.04
C ASP A 3 -2.83 16.09 -3.69
N VAL A 4 -3.05 16.20 -5.00
CA VAL A 4 -3.75 15.16 -5.75
C VAL A 4 -2.74 14.14 -6.22
N HIS A 5 -2.98 12.89 -5.84
CA HIS A 5 -2.11 11.77 -6.17
C HIS A 5 -2.84 10.82 -7.11
N ASN A 6 -2.11 10.23 -8.03
CA ASN A 6 -2.71 9.29 -8.98
C ASN A 6 -3.26 8.06 -8.28
N VAL A 7 -2.51 7.55 -7.31
CA VAL A 7 -2.90 6.34 -6.58
C VAL A 7 -2.45 6.50 -5.14
N ILE A 8 -3.36 6.27 -4.21
CA ILE A 8 -3.03 6.19 -2.79
C ILE A 8 -3.41 4.79 -2.32
N ILE A 9 -2.45 4.10 -1.71
CA ILE A 9 -2.64 2.74 -1.23
C ILE A 9 -2.67 2.78 0.30
N ILE A 10 -3.69 2.19 0.87
CA ILE A 10 -3.84 2.15 2.32
C ILE A 10 -3.66 0.71 2.78
N GLY A 11 -2.61 0.50 3.54
CA GLY A 11 -2.28 -0.81 4.02
C GLY A 11 -0.96 -1.31 3.48
N SER A 12 -0.27 -2.14 4.26
CA SER A 12 1.08 -2.59 3.94
C SER A 12 1.21 -4.10 3.98
N GLY A 13 0.12 -4.82 3.71
CA GLY A 13 0.20 -6.26 3.53
C GLY A 13 0.70 -6.61 2.13
N PRO A 14 0.74 -7.90 1.80
CA PRO A 14 1.22 -8.32 0.47
C PRO A 14 0.44 -7.70 -0.67
N ALA A 15 -0.88 -7.56 -0.51
CA ALA A 15 -1.71 -6.96 -1.55
C ALA A 15 -1.32 -5.50 -1.78
N GLY A 16 -1.08 -4.75 -0.70
CA GLY A 16 -0.69 -3.36 -0.81
C GLY A 16 0.63 -3.20 -1.54
N TYR A 17 1.64 -3.98 -1.15
CA TYR A 17 2.93 -3.87 -1.81
C TYR A 17 2.87 -4.34 -3.27
N THR A 18 2.05 -5.35 -3.56
CA THR A 18 1.87 -5.79 -4.94
C THR A 18 1.24 -4.68 -5.77
N ALA A 19 0.19 -4.06 -5.25
CA ALA A 19 -0.44 -2.94 -5.96
C ALA A 19 0.56 -1.80 -6.15
N GLY A 20 1.35 -1.50 -5.11
CA GLY A 20 2.34 -0.44 -5.18
C GLY A 20 3.41 -0.71 -6.21
N LEU A 21 3.88 -1.95 -6.27
CA LEU A 21 4.88 -2.34 -7.24
C LEU A 21 4.38 -2.12 -8.67
N TYR A 22 3.19 -2.61 -8.96
CA TYR A 22 2.66 -2.48 -10.32
C TYR A 22 2.32 -1.03 -10.67
N ALA A 23 1.78 -0.27 -9.71
CA ALA A 23 1.49 1.14 -9.95
C ALA A 23 2.77 1.93 -10.19
N ALA A 24 3.82 1.62 -9.43
CA ALA A 24 5.10 2.30 -9.62
C ALA A 24 5.69 1.99 -10.99
N ARG A 25 5.61 0.73 -11.41
CA ARG A 25 6.11 0.36 -12.72
C ARG A 25 5.29 0.97 -13.85
N ALA A 26 4.04 1.32 -13.58
CA ALA A 26 3.19 2.01 -14.55
C ALA A 26 3.39 3.52 -14.52
N MET A 27 4.38 4.00 -13.76
CA MET A 27 4.73 5.42 -13.68
C MET A 27 3.62 6.27 -13.07
N LEU A 28 2.83 5.69 -12.18
CA LEU A 28 1.73 6.40 -11.56
C LEU A 28 2.12 7.11 -10.27
N GLU A 29 3.37 6.96 -9.84
CA GLU A 29 3.90 7.60 -8.63
C GLU A 29 3.01 7.34 -7.42
N PRO A 30 2.82 6.06 -7.08
CA PRO A 30 1.90 5.71 -5.98
C PRO A 30 2.44 6.15 -4.64
N LEU A 31 1.50 6.48 -3.74
CA LEU A 31 1.80 6.82 -2.37
C LEU A 31 1.11 5.78 -1.48
N MET A 32 1.87 5.17 -0.56
CA MET A 32 1.33 4.17 0.34
C MET A 32 1.41 4.65 1.77
N PHE A 33 0.34 4.43 2.52
CA PHE A 33 0.35 4.65 3.96
C PHE A 33 0.34 3.28 4.64
N ALA A 34 1.49 2.92 5.19
CA ALA A 34 1.70 1.60 5.76
C ALA A 34 1.16 1.47 7.18
N GLY A 35 0.93 2.59 7.84
CA GLY A 35 0.55 2.56 9.24
C GLY A 35 1.78 2.41 10.12
N TYR A 36 1.54 2.44 11.43
CA TYR A 36 2.66 2.29 12.37
C TYR A 36 3.11 0.84 12.49
N MET A 37 2.26 -0.10 12.12
CA MET A 37 2.62 -1.52 12.13
C MET A 37 2.69 -2.01 10.69
N SER A 38 3.71 -1.57 9.98
CA SER A 38 3.84 -1.94 8.59
C SER A 38 4.09 -3.45 8.47
N GLY A 39 3.57 -4.03 7.38
CA GLY A 39 3.68 -5.47 7.16
C GLY A 39 2.45 -6.22 7.64
N GLY A 40 1.61 -5.59 8.45
CA GLY A 40 0.35 -6.20 8.88
C GLY A 40 0.55 -7.46 9.71
N GLN A 41 -0.39 -8.36 9.57
CA GLN A 41 -0.38 -9.57 10.38
C GLN A 41 0.77 -10.51 10.06
N LEU A 42 1.32 -10.43 8.86
CA LEU A 42 2.43 -11.29 8.50
C LEU A 42 3.68 -11.00 9.29
N MET A 43 3.76 -9.83 9.91
CA MET A 43 4.87 -9.53 10.80
C MET A 43 4.84 -10.38 12.06
N LEU A 44 3.70 -10.99 12.37
CA LEU A 44 3.54 -11.86 13.53
C LEU A 44 3.71 -13.33 13.18
N THR A 45 3.88 -13.65 11.91
CA THR A 45 3.98 -15.03 11.43
C THR A 45 5.44 -15.40 11.27
N SER A 46 5.84 -16.54 11.84
CA SER A 46 7.25 -16.93 11.76
C SER A 46 7.59 -17.57 10.42
N ASP A 47 6.70 -18.41 9.89
CA ASP A 47 6.97 -19.09 8.61
C ASP A 47 5.80 -18.93 7.66
N ILE A 48 6.11 -18.53 6.43
CA ILE A 48 5.12 -18.41 5.37
C ILE A 48 5.50 -19.41 4.28
N GLU A 49 4.59 -20.34 4.00
CA GLU A 49 4.87 -21.42 3.06
C GLU A 49 3.99 -21.39 1.84
N ASN A 50 2.99 -20.52 1.85
CA ASN A 50 2.00 -20.49 0.77
C ASN A 50 2.08 -19.25 -0.11
N PHE A 51 3.20 -18.55 -0.06
CA PHE A 51 3.40 -17.41 -0.95
C PHE A 51 4.32 -17.84 -2.09
N PRO A 52 3.89 -17.70 -3.33
CA PRO A 52 4.71 -18.14 -4.47
C PRO A 52 6.06 -17.43 -4.50
N GLY A 53 7.08 -18.14 -4.87
CA GLY A 53 8.42 -17.59 -4.97
C GLY A 53 9.35 -18.01 -3.85
N TYR A 54 8.83 -18.69 -2.84
CA TYR A 54 9.62 -19.16 -1.71
C TYR A 54 9.36 -20.65 -1.49
N PRO A 55 10.02 -21.50 -2.28
CA PRO A 55 9.71 -22.94 -2.22
C PRO A 55 10.01 -23.58 -0.88
N GLU A 56 10.92 -23.00 -0.10
CA GLU A 56 11.27 -23.54 1.21
C GLU A 56 10.67 -22.72 2.35
N GLY A 57 9.76 -21.77 2.00
CA GLY A 57 9.18 -20.90 3.00
C GLY A 57 10.06 -19.70 3.31
N ILE A 58 9.53 -18.77 4.08
CA ILE A 58 10.26 -17.58 4.47
C ILE A 58 9.59 -17.02 5.72
N GLY A 59 10.37 -16.37 6.57
CA GLY A 59 9.81 -15.70 7.74
C GLY A 59 8.93 -14.53 7.34
N GLY A 60 7.87 -14.30 8.12
CA GLY A 60 6.93 -13.22 7.83
C GLY A 60 7.57 -11.86 7.74
N PRO A 61 8.28 -11.41 8.79
CA PRO A 61 8.92 -10.10 8.72
C PRO A 61 9.91 -9.98 7.59
N GLU A 62 10.67 -11.05 7.34
CA GLU A 62 11.66 -11.05 6.28
C GLU A 62 11.00 -10.88 4.92
N MET A 63 9.91 -11.60 4.67
CA MET A 63 9.19 -11.47 3.41
C MET A 63 8.65 -10.07 3.23
N MET A 64 8.08 -9.50 4.30
CA MET A 64 7.50 -8.16 4.20
C MET A 64 8.56 -7.11 3.92
N MET A 65 9.75 -7.26 4.50
CA MET A 65 10.84 -6.34 4.19
C MET A 65 11.26 -6.43 2.73
N GLN A 66 11.30 -7.64 2.20
CA GLN A 66 11.67 -7.83 0.80
C GLN A 66 10.62 -7.23 -0.13
N LEU A 67 9.33 -7.41 0.19
CA LEU A 67 8.27 -6.83 -0.62
C LEU A 67 8.35 -5.31 -0.62
N ARG A 68 8.61 -4.72 0.54
CA ARG A 68 8.74 -3.27 0.64
C ARG A 68 9.92 -2.76 -0.17
N GLU A 69 11.07 -3.41 -0.02
CA GLU A 69 12.26 -3.00 -0.75
C GLU A 69 12.05 -3.09 -2.26
N GLN A 70 11.40 -4.16 -2.70
CA GLN A 70 11.15 -4.32 -4.11
C GLN A 70 10.26 -3.22 -4.65
N ALA A 71 9.18 -2.92 -3.95
CA ALA A 71 8.24 -1.88 -4.40
C ALA A 71 8.90 -0.50 -4.37
N GLU A 72 9.68 -0.22 -3.33
CA GLU A 72 10.36 1.07 -3.23
C GLU A 72 11.41 1.23 -4.32
N ARG A 73 12.03 0.14 -4.71
CA ARG A 73 13.01 0.17 -5.79
C ARG A 73 12.42 0.71 -7.10
N PHE A 74 11.13 0.44 -7.32
CA PHE A 74 10.47 0.89 -8.55
C PHE A 74 9.75 2.22 -8.38
N GLY A 75 9.79 2.81 -7.19
CA GLY A 75 9.27 4.16 -7.02
C GLY A 75 8.10 4.31 -6.07
N LEU A 76 7.72 3.24 -5.35
CA LEU A 76 6.66 3.37 -4.36
C LEU A 76 7.13 4.25 -3.22
N ASN A 77 6.33 5.25 -2.88
CA ASN A 77 6.60 6.13 -1.74
C ASN A 77 5.82 5.59 -0.55
N VAL A 78 6.53 5.03 0.42
CA VAL A 78 5.91 4.41 1.60
C VAL A 78 6.06 5.34 2.80
N GLN A 79 4.93 5.67 3.41
CA GLN A 79 4.89 6.50 4.60
C GLN A 79 4.35 5.66 5.76
N ASP A 80 5.06 5.69 6.89
CA ASP A 80 4.66 4.92 8.06
C ASP A 80 3.72 5.75 8.92
N LYS A 81 2.56 6.06 8.35
CA LYS A 81 1.55 6.89 8.98
C LYS A 81 0.19 6.21 8.86
N ASN A 82 -0.70 6.54 9.78
CA ASN A 82 -2.04 5.97 9.77
C ASN A 82 -3.01 6.88 9.05
N VAL A 83 -3.87 6.27 8.24
CA VAL A 83 -4.96 6.97 7.60
C VAL A 83 -6.12 7.05 8.60
N GLU A 84 -6.64 8.26 8.80
CA GLU A 84 -7.73 8.48 9.73
C GLU A 84 -9.09 8.26 9.09
N SER A 85 -9.25 8.70 7.85
CA SER A 85 -10.53 8.55 7.17
C SER A 85 -10.36 8.70 5.67
N VAL A 86 -11.33 8.14 4.94
CA VAL A 86 -11.41 8.27 3.49
C VAL A 86 -12.82 8.71 3.15
N ASP A 87 -12.93 9.79 2.39
CA ASP A 87 -14.23 10.29 1.95
C ASP A 87 -14.33 10.11 0.44
N THR A 88 -15.23 9.24 0.02
CA THR A 88 -15.43 8.94 -1.39
C THR A 88 -16.69 9.57 -1.94
N SER A 89 -17.30 10.48 -1.20
CA SER A 89 -18.57 11.08 -1.61
C SER A 89 -18.41 12.08 -2.76
N SER A 90 -17.20 12.56 -2.99
CA SER A 90 -16.94 13.48 -4.09
C SER A 90 -15.61 13.12 -4.71
N ARG A 91 -15.33 13.71 -5.86
CA ARG A 91 -14.08 13.47 -6.56
C ARG A 91 -13.32 14.77 -6.73
N PRO A 92 -12.02 14.76 -6.53
CA PRO A 92 -11.20 13.61 -6.13
C PRO A 92 -11.54 13.14 -4.72
N PHE A 93 -11.23 11.87 -4.43
CA PHE A 93 -11.48 11.33 -3.11
C PHE A 93 -10.55 11.97 -2.09
N LYS A 94 -11.04 12.11 -0.87
CA LYS A 94 -10.27 12.75 0.20
C LYS A 94 -9.75 11.72 1.17
N VAL A 95 -8.46 11.78 1.43
CA VAL A 95 -7.80 10.88 2.37
C VAL A 95 -7.19 11.73 3.47
N THR A 96 -7.59 11.49 4.72
CA THR A 96 -7.06 12.22 5.86
C THR A 96 -6.06 11.37 6.60
N VAL A 97 -4.84 11.88 6.74
CA VAL A 97 -3.73 11.17 7.35
C VAL A 97 -3.17 12.04 8.45
N GLU A 98 -3.41 11.66 9.69
CA GLU A 98 -2.84 12.35 10.86
C GLU A 98 -2.97 13.87 10.77
N GLY A 99 -4.16 14.32 10.39
CA GLY A 99 -4.43 15.75 10.29
C GLY A 99 -4.13 16.39 8.95
N CYS A 100 -3.53 15.66 8.04
CA CYS A 100 -3.24 16.15 6.70
C CYS A 100 -4.27 15.65 5.71
N LEU A 101 -4.73 16.53 4.84
CA LEU A 101 -5.73 16.16 3.86
C LEU A 101 -5.07 15.97 2.50
N LEU A 102 -5.29 14.83 1.89
CA LEU A 102 -4.77 14.50 0.58
C LEU A 102 -5.90 14.13 -0.36
N TYR A 103 -5.63 14.20 -1.65
CA TYR A 103 -6.64 13.89 -2.65
C TYR A 103 -6.09 12.84 -3.61
N THR A 104 -6.96 11.90 -4.01
CA THR A 104 -6.60 10.95 -5.05
C THR A 104 -7.16 11.40 -6.38
N SER A 105 -6.64 10.82 -7.45
CA SER A 105 -7.20 11.01 -8.77
C SER A 105 -8.67 10.56 -8.77
N PRO A 106 -9.54 11.22 -9.53
CA PRO A 106 -10.95 10.87 -9.54
C PRO A 106 -11.27 9.56 -10.27
N SER A 107 -10.29 8.80 -10.67
CA SER A 107 -10.53 7.56 -11.41
C SER A 107 -11.14 6.48 -10.52
N PRO A 108 -12.21 5.80 -10.95
CA PRO A 108 -12.76 4.69 -10.19
C PRO A 108 -11.76 3.55 -9.97
N ARG A 109 -10.78 3.41 -10.83
CA ARG A 109 -9.76 2.36 -10.67
C ARG A 109 -8.93 2.58 -9.43
N ASP A 110 -8.68 3.84 -9.09
CA ASP A 110 -7.90 4.13 -7.90
C ASP A 110 -8.63 3.63 -6.67
N LEU A 111 -9.94 3.79 -6.66
CA LEU A 111 -10.72 3.29 -5.55
C LEU A 111 -10.63 1.77 -5.45
N SER A 112 -10.72 1.06 -6.57
CA SER A 112 -10.59 -0.39 -6.57
C SER A 112 -9.24 -0.82 -6.02
N THR A 113 -8.18 -0.16 -6.45
CA THR A 113 -6.84 -0.50 -5.99
C THR A 113 -6.68 -0.27 -4.50
N SER A 114 -7.16 0.87 -4.01
CA SER A 114 -6.99 1.20 -2.61
C SER A 114 -7.83 0.32 -1.70
N ARG A 115 -8.80 -0.39 -2.25
CA ARG A 115 -9.67 -1.25 -1.46
C ARG A 115 -9.32 -2.72 -1.58
N MET A 116 -8.21 -3.03 -2.23
CA MET A 116 -7.81 -4.42 -2.31
C MET A 116 -7.70 -5.02 -0.92
N PRO A 117 -8.32 -6.17 -0.71
CA PRO A 117 -8.34 -6.75 0.61
C PRO A 117 -6.96 -7.12 1.06
N SER A 118 -6.63 -6.68 2.23
CA SER A 118 -5.40 -7.13 2.85
C SER A 118 -5.55 -8.55 3.37
N SER A 119 -6.75 -9.06 3.31
CA SER A 119 -7.01 -10.41 3.79
C SER A 119 -6.57 -11.48 2.85
N ALA A 120 -6.08 -11.10 1.72
CA ALA A 120 -5.64 -12.09 0.76
C ALA A 120 -4.57 -12.98 1.32
#